data_a695691dabd2f10e52357674bf3a39ef
#
_entry.id   a695691dabd2f10e52357674bf3a39ef
#
_cell.length_a   1.000
_cell.length_b   1.000
_cell.length_c   1.000
_cell.angle_alpha   90.00
_cell.angle_beta   90.00
_cell.angle_gamma   90.00
#
_symmetry.space_group_name_H-M   'P 1'
#
loop_
_entity.id
_entity.type
_entity.pdbx_description
1 polymer ?
#
loop_
_entity_poly.entity_id
_entity_poly.type
_entity_poly.pdbx_seq_one_letter_code
_entity_poly.pdbx_strand_id
1 'polypeptide(L)'
;MDQILFTHHDFPESNLLKERCSLLFPVENAFALMQFEEESLSRKIVHQLKYGSREKTGKILAEWTGERIHFDDNKPDLMVSVPLHPKKLKERGYNQLHLFTETLSKKLEIPFDHQLIRRNFYQKAQAQKDKSHRAETENLFSVTEEISDTHVLLIDDVFTTGNTMSSVAWEILKAGNNKVSVLVMAVD
;
A
#
# COMPACT_ATOMS: atom_id res chain seq x y z
N MET A 1 -17.34 -11.73 21.57
CA MET A 1 -16.99 -10.30 21.53
C MET A 1 -16.01 -10.13 20.40
N ASP A 2 -16.42 -9.54 19.29
CA ASP A 2 -15.54 -9.38 18.12
C ASP A 2 -14.45 -8.36 18.47
N GLN A 3 -13.21 -8.79 18.59
CA GLN A 3 -12.07 -7.93 18.87
C GLN A 3 -11.29 -7.66 17.58
N ILE A 4 -10.70 -6.47 17.48
CA ILE A 4 -9.70 -6.20 16.43
C ILE A 4 -8.41 -6.86 16.86
N LEU A 5 -7.90 -7.75 16.02
CA LEU A 5 -6.60 -8.38 16.22
C LEU A 5 -5.53 -7.48 15.62
N PHE A 6 -4.97 -6.58 16.42
CA PHE A 6 -3.78 -5.81 16.03
C PHE A 6 -2.60 -6.75 15.86
N THR A 7 -1.77 -6.49 14.87
CA THR A 7 -0.49 -7.18 14.76
C THR A 7 0.47 -6.66 15.82
N HIS A 8 1.46 -7.50 16.16
CA HIS A 8 2.60 -7.09 16.97
C HIS A 8 3.83 -6.84 16.09
N HIS A 9 3.60 -6.35 14.84
CA HIS A 9 4.69 -6.02 13.95
C HIS A 9 5.43 -4.81 14.48
N ASP A 10 6.74 -4.94 14.62
CA ASP A 10 7.64 -3.83 14.79
C ASP A 10 8.20 -3.46 13.40
N PHE A 11 8.16 -2.18 13.04
CA PHE A 11 8.54 -1.74 11.70
C PHE A 11 10.03 -2.00 11.40
N PRO A 12 10.97 -1.74 12.30
CA PRO A 12 12.39 -2.00 12.05
C PRO A 12 12.77 -3.47 12.09
N GLU A 13 12.00 -4.32 12.76
CA GLU A 13 12.32 -5.72 12.93
C GLU A 13 11.77 -6.61 11.79
N SER A 14 12.26 -7.85 11.74
CA SER A 14 11.68 -8.86 10.85
C SER A 14 10.32 -9.30 11.38
N ASN A 15 9.35 -9.35 10.48
CA ASN A 15 8.00 -9.83 10.77
C ASN A 15 7.44 -10.57 9.55
N LEU A 16 6.33 -11.28 9.74
CA LEU A 16 5.73 -12.10 8.69
C LEU A 16 5.45 -11.31 7.39
N LEU A 17 4.98 -10.06 7.48
CA LEU A 17 4.73 -9.24 6.30
C LEU A 17 6.05 -8.91 5.56
N LYS A 18 7.10 -8.55 6.28
CA LYS A 18 8.43 -8.28 5.71
C LYS A 18 9.00 -9.51 5.03
N GLU A 19 8.89 -10.69 5.65
CA GLU A 19 9.31 -11.95 5.05
C GLU A 19 8.56 -12.25 3.76
N ARG A 20 7.22 -12.10 3.74
CA ARG A 20 6.40 -12.29 2.53
C ARG A 20 6.73 -11.28 1.43
N CYS A 21 6.95 -10.01 1.76
CA CYS A 21 7.39 -8.99 0.80
C CYS A 21 8.75 -9.32 0.22
N SER A 22 9.70 -9.78 1.04
CA SER A 22 11.08 -10.10 0.64
C SER A 22 11.17 -11.23 -0.41
N LEU A 23 10.15 -12.09 -0.47
CA LEU A 23 10.03 -13.11 -1.52
C LEU A 23 9.64 -12.52 -2.89
N LEU A 24 9.13 -11.29 -2.93
CA LEU A 24 8.58 -10.65 -4.12
C LEU A 24 9.44 -9.49 -4.64
N PHE A 25 10.05 -8.73 -3.76
CA PHE A 25 10.90 -7.57 -4.08
C PHE A 25 11.79 -7.19 -2.89
N PRO A 26 12.88 -6.43 -3.11
CA PRO A 26 13.68 -5.86 -2.04
C PRO A 26 12.84 -4.91 -1.18
N VAL A 27 12.70 -5.21 0.10
CA VAL A 27 11.95 -4.41 1.08
C VAL A 27 12.82 -4.09 2.29
N GLU A 28 12.86 -2.81 2.69
CA GLU A 28 13.60 -2.38 3.88
C GLU A 28 12.86 -2.80 5.15
N ASN A 29 11.61 -2.37 5.31
CA ASN A 29 10.77 -2.67 6.45
C ASN A 29 9.31 -2.86 6.05
N ALA A 30 8.52 -3.48 6.93
CA ALA A 30 7.10 -3.67 6.69
C ALA A 30 6.29 -3.61 7.99
N PHE A 31 5.08 -3.02 7.91
CA PHE A 31 4.15 -2.92 9.02
C PHE A 31 2.73 -3.23 8.56
N ALA A 32 2.03 -4.04 9.33
CA ALA A 32 0.59 -4.22 9.20
C ALA A 32 -0.10 -3.83 10.50
N LEU A 33 -1.18 -3.04 10.43
CA LEU A 33 -1.89 -2.62 11.64
C LEU A 33 -2.65 -3.78 12.28
N MET A 34 -3.32 -4.61 11.48
CA MET A 34 -4.18 -5.68 11.99
C MET A 34 -4.13 -6.94 11.13
N GLN A 35 -4.51 -8.08 11.71
CA GLN A 35 -4.76 -9.33 11.00
C GLN A 35 -6.07 -9.24 10.23
N PHE A 36 -6.08 -9.79 8.99
CA PHE A 36 -7.28 -9.89 8.17
C PHE A 36 -7.83 -11.32 8.26
N GLU A 37 -8.99 -11.47 8.86
CA GLU A 37 -9.69 -12.74 8.94
C GLU A 37 -11.10 -12.60 8.36
N GLU A 38 -11.61 -13.66 7.70
CA GLU A 38 -12.86 -13.59 6.92
C GLU A 38 -14.09 -13.16 7.72
N GLU A 39 -14.21 -13.54 8.98
CA GLU A 39 -15.37 -13.21 9.85
C GLU A 39 -15.07 -12.15 10.90
N SER A 40 -13.91 -11.47 10.80
CA SER A 40 -13.42 -10.54 11.82
C SER A 40 -13.95 -9.10 11.68
N LEU A 41 -13.72 -8.30 12.72
CA LEU A 41 -13.92 -6.85 12.66
C LEU A 41 -13.00 -6.17 11.65
N SER A 42 -11.79 -6.67 11.44
CA SER A 42 -10.85 -6.11 10.46
C SER A 42 -11.44 -6.15 9.04
N ARG A 43 -12.12 -7.25 8.64
CA ARG A 43 -12.84 -7.30 7.37
C ARG A 43 -13.96 -6.26 7.29
N LYS A 44 -14.76 -6.14 8.34
CA LYS A 44 -15.84 -5.13 8.40
C LYS A 44 -15.30 -3.71 8.28
N ILE A 45 -14.18 -3.40 8.97
CA ILE A 45 -13.51 -2.09 8.92
C ILE A 45 -12.98 -1.81 7.51
N VAL A 46 -12.25 -2.74 6.90
CA VAL A 46 -11.73 -2.59 5.52
C VAL A 46 -12.88 -2.45 4.52
N HIS A 47 -13.97 -3.19 4.70
CA HIS A 47 -15.15 -3.05 3.85
C HIS A 47 -15.82 -1.68 4.03
N GLN A 48 -15.97 -1.18 5.25
CA GLN A 48 -16.50 0.17 5.50
C GLN A 48 -15.61 1.26 4.89
N LEU A 49 -14.29 1.10 4.95
CA LEU A 49 -13.35 2.01 4.31
C LEU A 49 -13.56 2.06 2.79
N LYS A 50 -13.83 0.89 2.18
CA LYS A 50 -14.03 0.76 0.72
C LYS A 50 -15.40 1.25 0.23
N TYR A 51 -16.44 1.12 1.02
CA TYR A 51 -17.84 1.29 0.56
C TYR A 51 -18.71 2.17 1.44
N GLY A 52 -18.20 2.65 2.53
CA GLY A 52 -19.02 3.27 3.58
C GLY A 52 -19.15 4.79 3.54
N SER A 53 -18.59 5.51 2.58
CA SER A 53 -18.49 7.00 2.59
C SER A 53 -17.98 7.57 3.93
N ARG A 54 -17.24 6.76 4.68
CA ARG A 54 -16.79 7.11 6.04
C ARG A 54 -15.33 7.51 6.02
N GLU A 55 -15.07 8.71 5.56
CA GLU A 55 -13.74 9.37 5.71
C GLU A 55 -13.19 9.24 7.14
N LYS A 56 -14.08 9.24 8.15
CA LYS A 56 -13.70 9.07 9.56
C LYS A 56 -12.96 7.75 9.84
N THR A 57 -13.29 6.65 9.15
CA THR A 57 -12.61 5.36 9.34
C THR A 57 -11.14 5.45 8.96
N GLY A 58 -10.81 6.11 7.83
CA GLY A 58 -9.42 6.33 7.42
C GLY A 58 -8.62 7.12 8.45
N LYS A 59 -9.21 8.17 9.05
CA LYS A 59 -8.56 8.94 10.11
C LYS A 59 -8.29 8.10 11.36
N ILE A 60 -9.27 7.34 11.83
CA ILE A 60 -9.11 6.48 13.02
C ILE A 60 -8.00 5.44 12.80
N LEU A 61 -7.97 4.80 11.62
CA LEU A 61 -6.93 3.84 11.30
C LEU A 61 -5.54 4.50 11.23
N ALA A 62 -5.44 5.72 10.69
CA ALA A 62 -4.19 6.48 10.66
C ALA A 62 -3.71 6.84 12.07
N GLU A 63 -4.62 7.25 12.97
CA GLU A 63 -4.27 7.53 14.37
C GLU A 63 -3.73 6.25 15.06
N TRP A 64 -4.43 5.12 14.93
CA TRP A 64 -3.98 3.86 15.52
C TRP A 64 -2.66 3.36 14.94
N THR A 65 -2.45 3.56 13.63
CA THR A 65 -1.17 3.22 13.00
C THR A 65 -0.05 4.10 13.53
N GLY A 66 -0.27 5.40 13.56
CA GLY A 66 0.77 6.35 14.00
C GLY A 66 1.11 6.26 15.50
N GLU A 67 0.26 5.62 16.32
CA GLU A 67 0.56 5.30 17.73
C GLU A 67 1.41 4.04 17.89
N ARG A 68 1.48 3.20 16.86
CA ARG A 68 2.11 1.88 16.91
C ARG A 68 3.34 1.73 16.05
N ILE A 69 3.47 2.55 15.02
CA ILE A 69 4.62 2.49 14.11
C ILE A 69 5.76 3.36 14.65
N HIS A 70 6.96 2.77 14.71
CA HIS A 70 8.19 3.44 15.08
C HIS A 70 9.23 3.18 13.99
N PHE A 71 10.05 4.16 13.65
CA PHE A 71 10.98 4.06 12.51
C PHE A 71 12.44 3.96 12.93
N ASP A 72 12.76 4.30 14.19
CA ASP A 72 14.13 4.47 14.67
C ASP A 72 14.96 5.32 13.67
N ASP A 73 16.13 4.84 13.26
CA ASP A 73 16.99 5.54 12.30
C ASP A 73 16.58 5.32 10.83
N ASN A 74 15.49 4.60 10.56
CA ASN A 74 15.08 4.20 9.21
C ASN A 74 13.73 4.82 8.79
N LYS A 75 13.54 6.09 9.12
CA LYS A 75 12.33 6.84 8.77
C LYS A 75 12.24 7.05 7.25
N PRO A 76 11.10 6.72 6.62
CA PRO A 76 10.89 6.97 5.20
C PRO A 76 10.86 8.47 4.86
N ASP A 77 11.28 8.80 3.65
CA ASP A 77 11.29 10.18 3.13
C ASP A 77 9.94 10.60 2.54
N LEU A 78 9.19 9.63 1.99
CA LEU A 78 7.96 9.89 1.24
C LEU A 78 6.93 8.78 1.45
N MET A 79 5.68 9.15 1.66
CA MET A 79 4.53 8.22 1.66
C MET A 79 3.85 8.20 0.30
N VAL A 80 3.59 7.00 -0.24
CA VAL A 80 2.90 6.82 -1.52
C VAL A 80 1.78 5.80 -1.36
N SER A 81 0.56 6.20 -1.68
CA SER A 81 -0.58 5.28 -1.66
C SER A 81 -0.72 4.53 -2.99
N VAL A 82 -0.98 3.24 -2.92
CA VAL A 82 -1.27 2.42 -4.11
C VAL A 82 -2.49 2.96 -4.85
N PRO A 83 -2.36 3.29 -6.16
CA PRO A 83 -3.48 3.84 -6.91
C PRO A 83 -4.55 2.79 -7.20
N LEU A 84 -5.81 3.18 -7.00
CA LEU A 84 -6.97 2.36 -7.33
C LEU A 84 -7.09 2.12 -8.84
N HIS A 85 -7.69 0.98 -9.17
CA HIS A 85 -8.19 0.77 -10.53
C HIS A 85 -9.25 1.83 -10.84
N PRO A 86 -9.19 2.55 -11.98
CA PRO A 86 -10.11 3.65 -12.30
C PRO A 86 -11.59 3.28 -12.31
N LYS A 87 -11.92 2.03 -12.69
CA LYS A 87 -13.29 1.56 -12.55
C LYS A 87 -13.74 1.63 -11.09
N LYS A 88 -12.89 1.18 -10.15
CA LYS A 88 -13.17 1.27 -8.71
C LYS A 88 -13.17 2.72 -8.21
N LEU A 89 -12.26 3.56 -8.73
CA LEU A 89 -12.26 4.98 -8.40
C LEU A 89 -13.54 5.67 -8.88
N LYS A 90 -14.01 5.35 -10.09
CA LYS A 90 -15.29 5.87 -10.61
C LYS A 90 -16.49 5.38 -9.82
N GLU A 91 -16.49 4.10 -9.38
CA GLU A 91 -17.56 3.52 -8.57
C GLU A 91 -17.60 4.09 -7.15
N ARG A 92 -16.42 4.36 -6.55
CA ARG A 92 -16.29 4.84 -5.16
C ARG A 92 -16.27 6.36 -5.03
N GLY A 93 -15.83 7.07 -6.08
CA GLY A 93 -15.64 8.52 -6.08
C GLY A 93 -14.34 8.98 -5.40
N TYR A 94 -13.62 8.10 -4.69
CA TYR A 94 -12.38 8.44 -3.96
C TYR A 94 -11.47 7.23 -3.81
N ASN A 95 -10.19 7.48 -3.54
CA ASN A 95 -9.26 6.45 -3.07
C ASN A 95 -9.28 6.43 -1.54
N GLN A 96 -9.68 5.29 -0.98
CA GLN A 96 -9.79 5.08 0.47
C GLN A 96 -8.47 5.29 1.22
N LEU A 97 -7.33 5.20 0.53
CA LEU A 97 -6.01 5.38 1.12
C LEU A 97 -5.62 6.85 1.30
N HIS A 98 -6.21 7.79 0.51
CA HIS A 98 -5.76 9.18 0.51
C HIS A 98 -5.90 9.82 1.89
N LEU A 99 -7.09 9.81 2.47
CA LEU A 99 -7.31 10.42 3.78
C LEU A 99 -6.52 9.74 4.91
N PHE A 100 -6.34 8.42 4.82
CA PHE A 100 -5.46 7.68 5.72
C PHE A 100 -4.01 8.20 5.60
N THR A 101 -3.46 8.24 4.39
CA THR A 101 -2.09 8.70 4.13
C THR A 101 -1.87 10.15 4.54
N GLU A 102 -2.82 11.05 4.21
CA GLU A 102 -2.76 12.46 4.61
C GLU A 102 -2.77 12.66 6.13
N THR A 103 -3.59 11.87 6.84
CA THR A 103 -3.68 11.95 8.31
C THR A 103 -2.40 11.40 8.93
N LEU A 104 -1.92 10.25 8.44
CA LEU A 104 -0.70 9.62 8.92
C LEU A 104 0.54 10.48 8.64
N SER A 105 0.60 11.10 7.46
CA SER A 105 1.66 12.05 7.08
C SER A 105 1.81 13.18 8.08
N LYS A 106 0.72 13.80 8.48
CA LYS A 106 0.72 14.86 9.50
C LYS A 106 1.20 14.37 10.87
N LYS A 107 0.79 13.16 11.26
CA LYS A 107 1.13 12.57 12.56
C LYS A 107 2.60 12.16 12.64
N LEU A 108 3.16 11.64 11.55
CA LEU A 108 4.53 11.13 11.48
C LEU A 108 5.52 12.13 10.89
N GLU A 109 5.04 13.29 10.42
CA GLU A 109 5.86 14.32 9.77
C GLU A 109 6.67 13.74 8.60
N ILE A 110 5.99 12.98 7.72
CA ILE A 110 6.54 12.44 6.49
C ILE A 110 5.68 12.96 5.34
N PRO A 111 6.24 13.62 4.32
CA PRO A 111 5.48 14.09 3.16
C PRO A 111 4.82 12.93 2.41
N PHE A 112 3.78 13.23 1.63
CA PHE A 112 3.11 12.24 0.80
C PHE A 112 2.93 12.74 -0.63
N ASP A 113 2.84 11.79 -1.58
CA ASP A 113 2.45 12.04 -2.94
C ASP A 113 1.48 10.97 -3.43
N HIS A 114 0.27 11.39 -3.83
CA HIS A 114 -0.75 10.50 -4.40
C HIS A 114 -0.63 10.34 -5.90
N GLN A 115 0.24 11.11 -6.57
CA GLN A 115 0.38 11.15 -8.02
C GLN A 115 1.66 10.49 -8.51
N LEU A 116 2.65 10.28 -7.64
CA LEU A 116 3.92 9.66 -8.00
C LEU A 116 3.76 8.34 -8.75
N ILE A 117 2.77 7.55 -8.38
CA ILE A 117 2.45 6.28 -9.05
C ILE A 117 1.11 6.40 -9.76
N ARG A 118 1.13 6.08 -11.05
CA ARG A 118 -0.05 5.99 -11.89
C ARG A 118 -0.32 4.54 -12.27
N ARG A 119 -1.60 4.14 -12.19
CA ARG A 119 -2.04 2.86 -12.74
C ARG A 119 -2.35 3.00 -14.22
N ASN A 120 -1.65 2.22 -15.04
CA ASN A 120 -1.81 2.23 -16.48
C ASN A 120 -3.05 1.42 -16.89
N PHE A 121 -3.69 1.86 -17.99
CA PHE A 121 -4.82 1.15 -18.57
C PHE A 121 -4.36 0.38 -19.78
N TYR A 122 -4.41 -0.92 -19.72
CA TYR A 122 -4.50 -1.70 -20.94
C TYR A 122 -5.98 -1.78 -21.32
N GLN A 123 -6.38 -1.05 -22.34
CA GLN A 123 -7.58 -1.43 -23.06
C GLN A 123 -7.28 -2.77 -23.72
N LYS A 124 -8.08 -3.80 -23.43
CA LYS A 124 -8.11 -5.07 -24.14
C LYS A 124 -8.63 -4.88 -25.59
N ALA A 125 -8.13 -3.93 -26.32
CA ALA A 125 -8.40 -3.74 -27.73
C ALA A 125 -7.14 -4.22 -28.47
N GLN A 126 -7.21 -5.43 -29.03
CA GLN A 126 -6.26 -6.01 -29.99
C GLN A 126 -5.12 -6.94 -29.54
N ALA A 127 -5.16 -7.54 -28.38
CA ALA A 127 -4.29 -8.70 -28.14
C ALA A 127 -5.04 -10.04 -28.36
N GLN A 128 -5.60 -10.22 -29.55
CA GLN A 128 -5.72 -11.58 -30.11
C GLN A 128 -4.38 -11.89 -30.78
N LYS A 129 -3.69 -12.90 -30.26
CA LYS A 129 -2.43 -13.50 -30.74
C LYS A 129 -1.16 -12.79 -30.26
N ASP A 130 -0.67 -13.14 -29.06
CA ASP A 130 0.59 -13.86 -28.93
C ASP A 130 0.88 -14.20 -27.46
N LYS A 131 1.40 -15.39 -27.28
CA LYS A 131 1.70 -16.01 -25.98
C LYS A 131 2.88 -15.31 -25.30
N SER A 132 2.61 -14.50 -24.28
CA SER A 132 3.49 -14.40 -23.12
C SER A 132 2.76 -13.72 -21.93
N HIS A 133 2.17 -14.53 -21.08
CA HIS A 133 1.56 -14.09 -19.81
C HIS A 133 2.52 -13.34 -18.85
N ARG A 134 3.81 -13.23 -19.17
CA ARG A 134 4.79 -12.49 -18.39
C ARG A 134 4.86 -10.99 -18.74
N ALA A 135 4.58 -10.62 -19.98
CA ALA A 135 4.63 -9.21 -20.42
C ALA A 135 3.40 -8.39 -20.00
N GLU A 136 2.28 -9.04 -19.63
CA GLU A 136 1.04 -8.35 -19.23
C GLU A 136 1.09 -7.74 -17.83
N THR A 137 2.00 -8.20 -16.95
CA THR A 137 2.17 -7.67 -15.59
C THR A 137 3.22 -6.56 -15.50
N GLU A 138 4.13 -6.46 -16.44
CA GLU A 138 5.29 -5.54 -16.37
C GLU A 138 4.95 -4.05 -16.54
N ASN A 139 3.71 -3.69 -16.91
CA ASN A 139 3.34 -2.29 -17.16
C ASN A 139 2.03 -1.85 -16.49
N LEU A 140 1.62 -2.50 -15.42
CA LEU A 140 0.39 -2.13 -14.70
C LEU A 140 0.48 -0.77 -14.02
N PHE A 141 1.68 -0.35 -13.65
CA PHE A 141 1.96 0.91 -12.98
C PHE A 141 3.14 1.61 -13.64
N SER A 142 3.27 2.89 -13.41
CA SER A 142 4.43 3.70 -13.80
C SER A 142 4.66 4.81 -12.79
N VAL A 143 5.92 5.16 -12.58
CA VAL A 143 6.32 6.37 -11.88
C VAL A 143 6.06 7.57 -12.81
N THR A 144 5.52 8.66 -12.29
CA THR A 144 5.10 9.84 -13.08
C THR A 144 6.19 10.91 -13.19
N GLU A 145 7.17 10.88 -12.28
CA GLU A 145 8.29 11.81 -12.23
C GLU A 145 9.56 11.09 -11.78
N GLU A 146 10.72 11.68 -12.04
CA GLU A 146 12.01 11.12 -11.62
C GLU A 146 12.16 11.20 -10.11
N ILE A 147 12.48 10.05 -9.50
CA ILE A 147 12.84 9.94 -8.09
C ILE A 147 14.14 9.11 -7.97
N SER A 148 15.05 9.55 -7.11
CA SER A 148 16.31 8.86 -6.81
C SER A 148 16.68 9.03 -5.35
N ASP A 149 17.37 8.03 -4.80
CA ASP A 149 17.89 8.03 -3.43
C ASP A 149 16.81 8.31 -2.37
N THR A 150 15.57 7.89 -2.64
CA THR A 150 14.39 8.14 -1.82
C THR A 150 13.91 6.87 -1.14
N HIS A 151 13.68 6.92 0.15
CA HIS A 151 13.05 5.83 0.90
C HIS A 151 11.53 6.03 0.91
N VAL A 152 10.83 5.24 0.11
CA VAL A 152 9.37 5.32 -0.06
C VAL A 152 8.65 4.36 0.89
N LEU A 153 7.70 4.87 1.68
CA LEU A 153 6.71 4.07 2.40
C LEU A 153 5.49 3.85 1.51
N LEU A 154 5.37 2.66 0.96
CA LEU A 154 4.27 2.27 0.09
C LEU A 154 3.08 1.79 0.92
N ILE A 155 1.91 2.40 0.72
CA ILE A 155 0.71 2.20 1.54
C ILE A 155 -0.40 1.52 0.74
N ASP A 156 -0.96 0.41 1.27
CA ASP A 156 -2.15 -0.26 0.73
C ASP A 156 -3.15 -0.62 1.85
N ASP A 157 -4.36 -1.04 1.48
CA ASP A 157 -5.39 -1.43 2.45
C ASP A 157 -5.18 -2.86 2.97
N VAL A 158 -4.97 -3.84 2.10
CA VAL A 158 -4.84 -5.25 2.47
C VAL A 158 -3.74 -5.93 1.68
N PHE A 159 -2.84 -6.59 2.37
CA PHE A 159 -1.86 -7.47 1.76
C PHE A 159 -2.39 -8.91 1.78
N THR A 160 -2.60 -9.48 0.61
CA THR A 160 -2.96 -10.90 0.42
C THR A 160 -1.84 -11.64 -0.28
N THR A 161 -1.84 -11.70 -1.60
CA THR A 161 -0.77 -12.32 -2.40
C THR A 161 0.44 -11.42 -2.63
N GLY A 162 0.32 -10.13 -2.37
CA GLY A 162 1.37 -9.14 -2.60
C GLY A 162 1.58 -8.71 -4.06
N ASN A 163 0.81 -9.23 -5.02
CA ASN A 163 1.02 -8.94 -6.45
C ASN A 163 0.92 -7.45 -6.80
N THR A 164 -0.08 -6.74 -6.26
CA THR A 164 -0.23 -5.29 -6.48
C THR A 164 0.94 -4.54 -5.87
N MET A 165 1.28 -4.86 -4.62
CA MET A 165 2.38 -4.25 -3.89
C MET A 165 3.71 -4.45 -4.62
N SER A 166 3.99 -5.68 -5.05
CA SER A 166 5.20 -6.02 -5.81
C SER A 166 5.28 -5.25 -7.13
N SER A 167 4.18 -5.17 -7.89
CA SER A 167 4.17 -4.43 -9.15
C SER A 167 4.49 -2.94 -8.97
N VAL A 168 3.97 -2.31 -7.91
CA VAL A 168 4.29 -0.90 -7.60
C VAL A 168 5.70 -0.74 -7.07
N ALA A 169 6.13 -1.62 -6.15
CA ALA A 169 7.46 -1.57 -5.57
C ALA A 169 8.56 -1.65 -6.63
N TRP A 170 8.42 -2.55 -7.61
CA TRP A 170 9.37 -2.67 -8.70
C TRP A 170 9.46 -1.43 -9.59
N GLU A 171 8.36 -0.71 -9.82
CA GLU A 171 8.42 0.55 -10.57
C GLU A 171 9.19 1.64 -9.81
N ILE A 172 9.03 1.72 -8.49
CA ILE A 172 9.79 2.64 -7.64
C ILE A 172 11.29 2.27 -7.63
N LEU A 173 11.60 0.97 -7.46
CA LEU A 173 12.98 0.47 -7.40
C LEU A 173 13.71 0.65 -8.74
N LYS A 174 13.02 0.50 -9.87
CA LYS A 174 13.59 0.72 -11.21
C LYS A 174 13.81 2.20 -11.54
N ALA A 175 13.08 3.12 -10.91
CA ALA A 175 13.15 4.55 -11.21
C ALA A 175 14.48 5.21 -10.74
N GLY A 176 15.20 4.59 -9.82
CA GLY A 176 16.47 5.10 -9.31
C GLY A 176 17.00 4.23 -8.16
N ASN A 177 17.97 4.73 -7.42
CA ASN A 177 18.53 4.07 -6.23
C ASN A 177 17.59 4.27 -5.02
N ASN A 178 16.34 3.83 -5.18
CA ASN A 178 15.31 4.01 -4.16
C ASN A 178 15.20 2.80 -3.23
N LYS A 179 14.65 3.05 -2.04
CA LYS A 179 14.29 2.03 -1.06
C LYS A 179 12.77 1.98 -0.91
N VAL A 180 12.24 0.79 -0.63
CA VAL A 180 10.81 0.60 -0.40
C VAL A 180 10.58 -0.05 0.95
N SER A 181 9.74 0.57 1.75
CA SER A 181 9.08 -0.04 2.91
C SER A 181 7.58 -0.14 2.67
N VAL A 182 6.93 -1.03 3.37
CA VAL A 182 5.51 -1.34 3.18
C VAL A 182 4.71 -1.06 4.45
N LEU A 183 3.56 -0.43 4.29
CA LEU A 183 2.54 -0.29 5.33
C LEU A 183 1.19 -0.74 4.78
N VAL A 184 0.53 -1.66 5.49
CA VAL A 184 -0.84 -2.07 5.17
C VAL A 184 -1.75 -1.97 6.40
N MET A 185 -3.01 -1.71 6.14
CA MET A 185 -3.99 -1.68 7.24
C MET A 185 -4.28 -3.08 7.75
N ALA A 186 -4.26 -4.08 6.85
CA ALA A 186 -4.46 -5.47 7.25
C ALA A 186 -3.62 -6.44 6.41
N VAL A 187 -3.22 -7.53 7.03
CA VAL A 187 -2.49 -8.66 6.42
C VAL A 187 -3.26 -9.96 6.64
N ASP A 188 -3.40 -10.73 5.56
CA ASP A 188 -4.02 -12.06 5.53
C ASP A 188 -3.00 -13.15 5.89
#